data_b6caf98823f1b4fc642a924661bc8a82
#
_entry.id   b6caf98823f1b4fc642a924661bc8a82
#
_cell.length_a   1.000
_cell.length_b   1.000
_cell.length_c   1.000
_cell.angle_alpha   90.00
_cell.angle_beta   90.00
_cell.angle_gamma   90.00
#
_symmetry.space_group_name_H-M   'P 1'
#
loop_
_entity.id
_entity.type
_entity.pdbx_description
1 polymer ?
#
loop_
_entity_poly.entity_id
_entity_poly.type
_entity_poly.pdbx_seq_one_letter_code
_entity_poly.pdbx_strand_id
1 'polypeptide(L)'
;MAGQVRDRVAAARRVSELVRLRALKTDRLTQQDYRDAGSRHGIEPAALHAFADIESNGAGFGPDGRAVILFEPHIFSRDTRGQWDGYAPAGMVLSYPKWCPPGKRPPGCDFHPYQLDQGGRWALLAFAAELDFEAALKACSWGSFQILGKNHAVIGYPTAWHMVVAFHAGEHAHLDAAVAFLAANDVLGAARRGQWEHVITVWNGPGQVKLYLRKFLERLAERRKAYA
;
A
#
# COMPACT_ATOMS: atom_id res chain seq x y z
N MET A 1 -0.94 1.61 37.60
CA MET A 1 -1.70 0.43 37.14
C MET A 1 -2.94 0.79 36.32
N ALA A 2 -3.85 1.64 36.78
CA ALA A 2 -5.09 1.98 36.03
C ALA A 2 -4.86 2.65 34.65
N GLY A 3 -3.84 3.48 34.49
CA GLY A 3 -3.48 4.08 33.20
C GLY A 3 -3.02 3.04 32.18
N GLN A 4 -2.10 2.16 32.54
CA GLN A 4 -1.57 1.11 31.67
C GLN A 4 -2.66 0.11 31.21
N VAL A 5 -3.65 -0.15 32.05
CA VAL A 5 -4.79 -1.01 31.66
C VAL A 5 -5.69 -0.30 30.66
N ARG A 6 -5.97 1.00 30.85
CA ARG A 6 -6.74 1.80 29.89
C ARG A 6 -6.05 1.89 28.53
N ASP A 7 -4.73 2.08 28.50
CA ASP A 7 -3.95 2.18 27.26
C ASP A 7 -3.97 0.84 26.49
N ARG A 8 -3.84 -0.28 27.19
CA ARG A 8 -3.94 -1.63 26.57
C ARG A 8 -5.33 -1.92 26.01
N VAL A 9 -6.39 -1.53 26.75
CA VAL A 9 -7.77 -1.70 26.28
C VAL A 9 -8.04 -0.85 25.03
N ALA A 10 -7.55 0.41 25.03
CA ALA A 10 -7.67 1.27 23.86
C ALA A 10 -6.91 0.73 22.64
N ALA A 11 -5.70 0.21 22.83
CA ALA A 11 -4.91 -0.42 21.76
C ALA A 11 -5.62 -1.67 21.20
N ALA A 12 -6.10 -2.57 22.06
CA ALA A 12 -6.83 -3.77 21.62
C ALA A 12 -8.11 -3.42 20.86
N ARG A 13 -8.81 -2.35 21.27
CA ARG A 13 -10.00 -1.85 20.55
C ARG A 13 -9.64 -1.38 19.14
N ARG A 14 -8.58 -0.60 18.98
CA ARG A 14 -8.12 -0.12 17.66
C ARG A 14 -7.73 -1.27 16.73
N VAL A 15 -7.03 -2.29 17.24
CA VAL A 15 -6.71 -3.49 16.46
C VAL A 15 -7.99 -4.25 16.07
N SER A 16 -8.95 -4.38 16.99
CA SER A 16 -10.25 -4.98 16.70
C SER A 16 -11.03 -4.21 15.61
N GLU A 17 -10.99 -2.88 15.64
CA GLU A 17 -11.58 -2.03 14.60
C GLU A 17 -10.87 -2.27 13.25
N LEU A 18 -9.53 -2.28 13.23
CA LEU A 18 -8.72 -2.53 12.04
C LEU A 18 -9.07 -3.86 11.37
N VAL A 19 -9.06 -4.97 12.11
CA VAL A 19 -9.29 -6.30 11.52
C VAL A 19 -10.74 -6.51 11.07
N ARG A 20 -11.68 -5.69 11.54
CA ARG A 20 -13.10 -5.70 11.13
C ARG A 20 -13.39 -4.77 9.95
N LEU A 21 -12.46 -3.91 9.57
CA LEU A 21 -12.69 -3.04 8.42
C LEU A 21 -13.02 -3.85 7.18
N ARG A 22 -14.06 -3.42 6.50
CA ARG A 22 -14.49 -3.95 5.20
C ARG A 22 -14.83 -2.78 4.31
N ALA A 23 -14.62 -2.93 3.03
CA ALA A 23 -15.01 -1.92 2.06
C ALA A 23 -16.52 -1.65 2.14
N LEU A 24 -16.89 -0.39 2.11
CA LEU A 24 -18.27 0.04 1.96
C LEU A 24 -18.79 -0.27 0.55
N LYS A 25 -17.88 -0.19 -0.43
CA LYS A 25 -18.11 -0.56 -1.83
C LYS A 25 -16.89 -1.35 -2.32
N THR A 26 -17.14 -2.51 -2.91
CA THR A 26 -16.10 -3.38 -3.49
C THR A 26 -16.06 -3.29 -5.01
N ASP A 27 -16.83 -2.38 -5.60
CA ASP A 27 -16.84 -2.15 -7.03
C ASP A 27 -15.45 -1.67 -7.47
N ARG A 28 -14.94 -2.32 -8.50
CA ARG A 28 -13.68 -1.93 -9.12
C ARG A 28 -13.84 -0.62 -9.88
N LEU A 29 -12.76 0.13 -9.96
CA LEU A 29 -12.68 1.28 -10.87
C LEU A 29 -12.98 0.85 -12.30
N THR A 30 -13.86 1.59 -12.95
CA THR A 30 -14.23 1.41 -14.35
C THR A 30 -13.30 2.18 -15.27
N GLN A 31 -13.33 1.90 -16.55
CA GLN A 31 -12.62 2.73 -17.53
C GLN A 31 -13.05 4.20 -17.47
N GLN A 32 -14.32 4.47 -17.15
CA GLN A 32 -14.83 5.83 -17.05
C GLN A 32 -14.21 6.57 -15.86
N ASP A 33 -14.01 5.92 -14.71
CA ASP A 33 -13.36 6.52 -13.56
C ASP A 33 -11.92 6.96 -13.88
N TYR A 34 -11.18 6.12 -14.62
CA TYR A 34 -9.84 6.49 -15.11
C TYR A 34 -9.87 7.62 -16.16
N ARG A 35 -10.90 7.66 -17.05
CA ARG A 35 -11.07 8.78 -18.00
C ARG A 35 -11.32 10.08 -17.26
N ASP A 36 -12.19 10.06 -16.27
CA ASP A 36 -12.54 11.24 -15.47
C ASP A 36 -11.36 11.76 -14.67
N ALA A 37 -10.61 10.86 -14.02
CA ALA A 37 -9.38 11.22 -13.33
C ALA A 37 -8.30 11.74 -14.30
N GLY A 38 -8.13 11.06 -15.43
CA GLY A 38 -7.21 11.47 -16.47
C GLY A 38 -7.50 12.87 -17.00
N SER A 39 -8.77 13.17 -17.29
CA SER A 39 -9.22 14.49 -17.76
C SER A 39 -9.00 15.58 -16.73
N ARG A 40 -9.33 15.32 -15.46
CA ARG A 40 -9.14 16.28 -14.36
C ARG A 40 -7.68 16.64 -14.13
N HIS A 41 -6.77 15.69 -14.32
CA HIS A 41 -5.36 15.84 -13.95
C HIS A 41 -4.41 15.90 -15.14
N GLY A 42 -4.91 15.76 -16.37
CA GLY A 42 -4.12 15.79 -17.59
C GLY A 42 -3.18 14.58 -17.74
N ILE A 43 -3.53 13.45 -17.13
CA ILE A 43 -2.79 12.19 -17.22
C ILE A 43 -3.52 11.25 -18.19
N GLU A 44 -2.78 10.49 -18.98
CA GLU A 44 -3.37 9.46 -19.85
C GLU A 44 -4.16 8.44 -19.01
N PRO A 45 -5.48 8.24 -19.25
CA PRO A 45 -6.30 7.30 -18.47
C PRO A 45 -5.74 5.87 -18.48
N ALA A 46 -5.23 5.42 -19.64
CA ALA A 46 -4.59 4.13 -19.80
C ALA A 46 -3.37 3.95 -18.88
N ALA A 47 -2.65 5.04 -18.59
CA ALA A 47 -1.50 5.00 -17.69
C ALA A 47 -1.93 4.83 -16.23
N LEU A 48 -2.95 5.54 -15.76
CA LEU A 48 -3.50 5.35 -14.41
C LEU A 48 -3.99 3.92 -14.21
N HIS A 49 -4.67 3.36 -15.20
CA HIS A 49 -5.14 1.98 -15.18
C HIS A 49 -3.96 0.97 -15.16
N ALA A 50 -2.93 1.21 -15.98
CA ALA A 50 -1.73 0.36 -16.01
C ALA A 50 -0.98 0.36 -14.67
N PHE A 51 -0.95 1.49 -13.94
CA PHE A 51 -0.39 1.54 -12.59
C PHE A 51 -1.16 0.63 -11.63
N ALA A 52 -2.50 0.70 -11.59
CA ALA A 52 -3.31 -0.18 -10.75
C ALA A 52 -3.07 -1.67 -11.08
N ASP A 53 -2.92 -2.01 -12.37
CA ASP A 53 -2.65 -3.39 -12.80
C ASP A 53 -1.32 -3.92 -12.27
N ILE A 54 -0.25 -3.14 -12.35
CA ILE A 54 1.08 -3.61 -11.92
C ILE A 54 1.24 -3.68 -10.41
N GLU A 55 0.47 -2.87 -9.66
CA GLU A 55 0.57 -2.80 -8.21
C GLU A 55 -0.30 -3.86 -7.50
N SER A 56 -1.50 -4.14 -8.01
CA SER A 56 -2.48 -4.99 -7.33
C SER A 56 -3.27 -5.93 -8.24
N ASN A 57 -2.85 -6.12 -9.50
CA ASN A 57 -3.67 -6.77 -10.53
C ASN A 57 -5.05 -6.10 -10.72
N GLY A 58 -5.11 -4.78 -10.52
CA GLY A 58 -6.31 -3.98 -10.66
C GLY A 58 -7.39 -4.22 -9.60
N ALA A 59 -7.05 -4.79 -8.44
CA ALA A 59 -8.00 -5.02 -7.35
C ALA A 59 -7.54 -4.32 -6.07
N GLY A 60 -8.37 -3.41 -5.56
CA GLY A 60 -8.09 -2.72 -4.29
C GLY A 60 -8.53 -3.49 -3.06
N PHE A 61 -9.44 -4.47 -3.25
CA PHE A 61 -10.00 -5.28 -2.17
C PHE A 61 -9.91 -6.77 -2.49
N GLY A 62 -9.69 -7.56 -1.44
CA GLY A 62 -9.81 -9.01 -1.48
C GLY A 62 -11.29 -9.46 -1.47
N PRO A 63 -11.53 -10.77 -1.66
CA PRO A 63 -12.90 -11.32 -1.69
C PRO A 63 -13.64 -11.18 -0.35
N ASP A 64 -12.91 -10.94 0.74
CA ASP A 64 -13.46 -10.70 2.07
C ASP A 64 -13.77 -9.21 2.34
N GLY A 65 -13.59 -8.33 1.35
CA GLY A 65 -13.82 -6.89 1.43
C GLY A 65 -12.74 -6.12 2.19
N ARG A 66 -11.64 -6.76 2.58
CA ARG A 66 -10.48 -6.06 3.15
C ARG A 66 -9.60 -5.52 2.03
N ALA A 67 -8.96 -4.37 2.26
CA ALA A 67 -8.01 -3.82 1.31
C ALA A 67 -6.87 -4.83 1.01
N VAL A 68 -6.43 -4.87 -0.24
CA VAL A 68 -5.20 -5.58 -0.62
C VAL A 68 -4.03 -4.86 0.04
N ILE A 69 -3.20 -5.60 0.78
CA ILE A 69 -2.07 -5.03 1.51
C ILE A 69 -0.78 -5.79 1.27
N LEU A 70 0.32 -5.09 1.52
CA LEU A 70 1.65 -5.68 1.67
C LEU A 70 2.34 -5.03 2.88
N PHE A 71 2.63 -5.82 3.90
CA PHE A 71 3.36 -5.37 5.07
C PHE A 71 4.87 -5.42 4.81
N GLU A 72 5.58 -4.36 5.18
CA GLU A 72 7.02 -4.17 4.98
C GLU A 72 7.76 -4.17 6.32
N PRO A 73 8.26 -5.32 6.81
CA PRO A 73 8.90 -5.43 8.12
C PRO A 73 10.09 -4.50 8.32
N HIS A 74 10.85 -4.18 7.26
CA HIS A 74 11.98 -3.26 7.35
C HIS A 74 11.56 -1.80 7.56
N ILE A 75 10.35 -1.43 7.13
CA ILE A 75 9.77 -0.12 7.41
C ILE A 75 9.27 -0.08 8.85
N PHE A 76 8.63 -1.15 9.33
CA PHE A 76 8.21 -1.28 10.71
C PHE A 76 9.41 -1.22 11.67
N SER A 77 10.50 -1.94 11.37
CA SER A 77 11.75 -1.86 12.12
C SER A 77 12.27 -0.42 12.25
N ARG A 78 12.34 0.29 11.11
CA ARG A 78 12.83 1.67 11.12
C ARG A 78 11.94 2.60 11.94
N ASP A 79 10.61 2.50 11.77
CA ASP A 79 9.67 3.40 12.43
C ASP A 79 9.53 3.10 13.94
N THR A 80 9.81 1.85 14.36
CA THR A 80 9.91 1.44 15.78
C THR A 80 11.35 1.45 16.33
N ARG A 81 12.33 1.96 15.56
CA ARG A 81 13.76 2.03 15.93
C ARG A 81 14.37 0.67 16.30
N GLY A 82 13.92 -0.38 15.61
CA GLY A 82 14.40 -1.75 15.83
C GLY A 82 13.91 -2.42 17.13
N GLN A 83 12.96 -1.80 17.85
CA GLN A 83 12.47 -2.32 19.13
C GLN A 83 11.96 -3.75 19.05
N TRP A 84 11.43 -4.15 17.89
CA TRP A 84 10.81 -5.46 17.67
C TRP A 84 11.60 -6.35 16.71
N ASP A 85 12.86 -6.00 16.42
CA ASP A 85 13.69 -6.80 15.53
C ASP A 85 13.92 -8.20 16.10
N GLY A 86 13.69 -9.21 15.25
CA GLY A 86 13.76 -10.61 15.65
C GLY A 86 12.55 -11.13 16.43
N TYR A 87 11.57 -10.30 16.78
CA TYR A 87 10.34 -10.78 17.38
C TYR A 87 9.47 -11.49 16.33
N ALA A 88 9.19 -12.76 16.57
CA ALA A 88 8.54 -13.65 15.62
C ALA A 88 7.34 -14.38 16.25
N PRO A 89 6.21 -13.71 16.48
CA PRO A 89 5.01 -14.39 16.98
C PRO A 89 4.53 -15.41 15.94
N ALA A 90 4.24 -16.63 16.39
CA ALA A 90 3.82 -17.73 15.53
C ALA A 90 4.75 -18.00 14.32
N GLY A 91 6.06 -17.78 14.46
CA GLY A 91 7.05 -17.97 13.38
C GLY A 91 7.09 -16.88 12.32
N MET A 92 6.31 -15.81 12.49
CA MET A 92 6.27 -14.67 11.57
C MET A 92 7.15 -13.53 12.09
N VAL A 93 8.27 -13.25 11.42
CA VAL A 93 9.13 -12.12 11.80
C VAL A 93 8.46 -10.82 11.38
N LEU A 94 8.13 -9.98 12.37
CA LEU A 94 7.45 -8.70 12.18
C LEU A 94 8.40 -7.56 11.83
N SER A 95 9.68 -7.68 12.16
CA SER A 95 10.63 -6.59 12.11
C SER A 95 12.04 -7.09 11.82
N TYR A 96 12.72 -6.45 10.88
CA TYR A 96 14.15 -6.62 10.59
C TYR A 96 14.70 -5.36 9.90
N PRO A 97 15.98 -4.98 10.14
CA PRO A 97 16.46 -3.63 9.82
C PRO A 97 16.70 -3.36 8.33
N LYS A 98 16.86 -4.39 7.51
CA LYS A 98 17.20 -4.24 6.09
C LYS A 98 16.16 -4.90 5.19
N TRP A 99 15.79 -4.22 4.10
CA TRP A 99 14.96 -4.83 3.08
C TRP A 99 15.54 -6.17 2.60
N CYS A 100 14.69 -7.19 2.54
CA CYS A 100 15.03 -8.51 2.05
C CYS A 100 14.32 -8.75 0.71
N PRO A 101 15.05 -9.06 -0.38
CA PRO A 101 14.42 -9.28 -1.68
C PRO A 101 13.57 -10.54 -1.68
N PRO A 102 12.50 -10.60 -2.52
CA PRO A 102 11.76 -11.83 -2.76
C PRO A 102 12.70 -12.98 -3.17
N GLY A 103 12.47 -14.18 -2.65
CA GLY A 103 13.32 -15.35 -2.90
C GLY A 103 14.50 -15.52 -1.94
N LYS A 104 14.78 -14.54 -1.07
CA LYS A 104 15.67 -14.72 0.08
C LYS A 104 14.85 -14.82 1.36
N ARG A 105 15.36 -15.54 2.35
CA ARG A 105 14.74 -15.58 3.69
C ARG A 105 15.32 -14.47 4.57
N PRO A 106 14.48 -13.63 5.20
CA PRO A 106 14.96 -12.73 6.23
C PRO A 106 15.55 -13.55 7.41
N PRO A 107 16.54 -13.02 8.15
CA PRO A 107 17.07 -13.70 9.31
C PRO A 107 15.97 -14.07 10.31
N GLY A 108 15.94 -15.32 10.75
CA GLY A 108 14.96 -15.82 11.71
C GLY A 108 13.56 -16.08 11.16
N CYS A 109 13.35 -16.00 9.83
CA CYS A 109 12.08 -16.26 9.16
C CYS A 109 12.07 -17.59 8.44
N ASP A 110 11.01 -18.37 8.60
CA ASP A 110 10.78 -19.58 7.82
C ASP A 110 10.25 -19.26 6.42
N PHE A 111 9.65 -18.08 6.22
CA PHE A 111 9.06 -17.62 4.96
C PHE A 111 9.25 -16.11 4.77
N HIS A 112 9.13 -15.64 3.55
CA HIS A 112 9.14 -14.22 3.23
C HIS A 112 7.70 -13.65 3.30
N PRO A 113 7.47 -12.43 3.85
CA PRO A 113 6.12 -11.81 3.90
C PRO A 113 5.42 -11.71 2.53
N TYR A 114 6.17 -11.59 1.44
CA TYR A 114 5.63 -11.58 0.08
C TYR A 114 5.01 -12.93 -0.35
N GLN A 115 5.36 -14.04 0.31
CA GLN A 115 4.81 -15.38 0.03
C GLN A 115 3.47 -15.61 0.72
N LEU A 116 3.08 -14.74 1.67
CA LEU A 116 1.79 -14.83 2.34
C LEU A 116 0.65 -14.44 1.39
N ASP A 117 -0.45 -15.15 1.50
CA ASP A 117 -1.72 -14.71 0.95
C ASP A 117 -2.26 -13.46 1.70
N GLN A 118 -3.36 -12.88 1.24
CA GLN A 118 -3.91 -11.69 1.88
C GLN A 118 -4.36 -11.95 3.33
N GLY A 119 -4.84 -13.15 3.64
CA GLY A 119 -5.19 -13.53 5.01
C GLY A 119 -3.98 -13.49 5.95
N GLY A 120 -2.88 -14.10 5.53
CA GLY A 120 -1.60 -14.09 6.26
C GLY A 120 -1.00 -12.69 6.40
N ARG A 121 -1.08 -11.85 5.36
CA ARG A 121 -0.63 -10.45 5.42
C ARG A 121 -1.43 -9.63 6.44
N TRP A 122 -2.74 -9.82 6.49
CA TRP A 122 -3.60 -9.17 7.49
C TRP A 122 -3.34 -9.69 8.91
N ALA A 123 -3.03 -10.97 9.09
CA ALA A 123 -2.62 -11.50 10.38
C ALA A 123 -1.28 -10.89 10.84
N LEU A 124 -0.30 -10.78 9.93
CA LEU A 124 0.99 -10.14 10.21
C LEU A 124 0.81 -8.67 10.61
N LEU A 125 -0.03 -7.92 9.88
CA LEU A 125 -0.38 -6.54 10.22
C LEU A 125 -1.04 -6.44 11.59
N ALA A 126 -1.97 -7.33 11.92
CA ALA A 126 -2.65 -7.32 13.21
C ALA A 126 -1.66 -7.51 14.37
N PHE A 127 -0.73 -8.48 14.27
CA PHE A 127 0.33 -8.66 15.26
C PHE A 127 1.21 -7.42 15.41
N ALA A 128 1.62 -6.81 14.29
CA ALA A 128 2.40 -5.58 14.34
C ALA A 128 1.62 -4.42 14.97
N ALA A 129 0.32 -4.32 14.69
CA ALA A 129 -0.56 -3.28 15.23
C ALA A 129 -0.81 -3.41 16.74
N GLU A 130 -0.70 -4.61 17.30
CA GLU A 130 -0.72 -4.81 18.76
C GLU A 130 0.52 -4.24 19.44
N LEU A 131 1.65 -4.20 18.74
CA LEU A 131 2.92 -3.68 19.26
C LEU A 131 3.02 -2.16 19.08
N ASP A 132 2.75 -1.66 17.89
CA ASP A 132 2.68 -0.24 17.55
C ASP A 132 1.70 -0.03 16.39
N PHE A 133 0.50 0.44 16.73
CA PHE A 133 -0.61 0.56 15.80
C PHE A 133 -0.28 1.48 14.60
N GLU A 134 0.24 2.67 14.88
CA GLU A 134 0.48 3.65 13.81
C GLU A 134 1.70 3.26 12.94
N ALA A 135 2.77 2.74 13.56
CA ALA A 135 3.92 2.24 12.83
C ALA A 135 3.55 1.04 11.93
N ALA A 136 2.68 0.14 12.41
CA ALA A 136 2.20 -0.98 11.62
C ALA A 136 1.44 -0.54 10.37
N LEU A 137 0.52 0.42 10.50
CA LEU A 137 -0.22 0.97 9.36
C LEU A 137 0.69 1.71 8.38
N LYS A 138 1.67 2.46 8.88
CA LYS A 138 2.69 3.15 8.05
C LYS A 138 3.57 2.18 7.29
N ALA A 139 3.83 1.01 7.85
CA ALA A 139 4.65 -0.03 7.23
C ALA A 139 3.90 -0.89 6.21
N CYS A 140 2.62 -0.66 5.99
CA CYS A 140 1.84 -1.34 4.96
C CYS A 140 1.67 -0.49 3.69
N SER A 141 1.71 -1.15 2.53
CA SER A 141 1.16 -0.65 1.27
C SER A 141 -0.30 -1.05 1.15
N TRP A 142 -1.16 -0.17 0.60
CA TRP A 142 -2.61 -0.27 0.67
C TRP A 142 -3.31 -0.10 -0.69
N GLY A 143 -4.28 -0.95 -0.95
CA GLY A 143 -5.27 -0.78 -2.02
C GLY A 143 -4.74 -1.01 -3.44
N SER A 144 -5.50 -0.53 -4.43
CA SER A 144 -5.25 -0.76 -5.87
C SER A 144 -3.89 -0.24 -6.34
N PHE A 145 -3.40 0.84 -5.74
CA PHE A 145 -2.15 1.50 -6.11
C PHE A 145 -1.01 1.24 -5.12
N GLN A 146 -1.21 0.36 -4.14
CA GLN A 146 -0.23 0.00 -3.12
C GLN A 146 0.48 1.22 -2.50
N ILE A 147 -0.31 2.25 -2.15
CA ILE A 147 0.22 3.44 -1.48
C ILE A 147 0.68 3.07 -0.08
N LEU A 148 1.96 3.32 0.18
CA LEU A 148 2.55 3.03 1.48
C LEU A 148 1.99 3.95 2.57
N GLY A 149 1.55 3.36 3.70
CA GLY A 149 0.88 4.09 4.77
C GLY A 149 1.66 5.26 5.35
N LYS A 150 3.00 5.20 5.36
CA LYS A 150 3.84 6.35 5.77
C LYS A 150 3.63 7.61 4.94
N ASN A 151 3.08 7.49 3.73
CA ASN A 151 2.81 8.62 2.84
C ASN A 151 1.48 9.32 3.16
N HIS A 152 0.75 8.90 4.20
CA HIS A 152 -0.55 9.45 4.57
C HIS A 152 -0.59 10.99 4.61
N ALA A 153 0.41 11.62 5.24
CA ALA A 153 0.46 13.07 5.37
C ALA A 153 0.69 13.76 4.00
N VAL A 154 1.54 13.19 3.16
CA VAL A 154 1.87 13.69 1.83
C VAL A 154 0.63 13.72 0.92
N ILE A 155 -0.27 12.73 1.08
CA ILE A 155 -1.52 12.63 0.31
C ILE A 155 -2.74 13.20 1.06
N GLY A 156 -2.51 13.99 2.14
CA GLY A 156 -3.54 14.80 2.79
C GLY A 156 -4.27 14.15 3.95
N TYR A 157 -3.84 12.99 4.47
CA TYR A 157 -4.46 12.38 5.65
C TYR A 157 -3.69 12.69 6.93
N PRO A 158 -4.37 13.03 8.04
CA PRO A 158 -3.71 13.41 9.30
C PRO A 158 -2.94 12.25 9.96
N THR A 159 -3.38 11.00 9.78
CA THR A 159 -2.71 9.80 10.28
C THR A 159 -2.86 8.65 9.29
N ALA A 160 -2.03 7.60 9.41
CA ALA A 160 -2.19 6.40 8.59
C ALA A 160 -3.55 5.72 8.84
N TRP A 161 -4.09 5.78 10.04
CA TRP A 161 -5.44 5.28 10.33
C TRP A 161 -6.53 6.00 9.53
N HIS A 162 -6.48 7.33 9.43
CA HIS A 162 -7.46 8.09 8.62
C HIS A 162 -7.37 7.70 7.13
N MET A 163 -6.17 7.50 6.61
CA MET A 163 -5.97 7.00 5.24
C MET A 163 -6.61 5.62 5.06
N VAL A 164 -6.33 4.69 5.98
CA VAL A 164 -6.85 3.32 5.92
C VAL A 164 -8.38 3.29 5.95
N VAL A 165 -9.00 4.08 6.83
CA VAL A 165 -10.46 4.20 6.89
C VAL A 165 -11.02 4.78 5.59
N ALA A 166 -10.42 5.84 5.06
CA ALA A 166 -10.83 6.45 3.80
C ALA A 166 -10.70 5.46 2.62
N PHE A 167 -9.63 4.66 2.60
CA PHE A 167 -9.45 3.63 1.55
C PHE A 167 -10.55 2.56 1.57
N HIS A 168 -11.09 2.24 2.75
CA HIS A 168 -12.22 1.30 2.84
C HIS A 168 -13.58 1.91 2.42
N ALA A 169 -13.63 3.19 2.07
CA ALA A 169 -14.83 3.76 1.44
C ALA A 169 -15.04 3.29 -0.01
N GLY A 170 -13.97 2.85 -0.69
CA GLY A 170 -14.00 2.34 -2.07
C GLY A 170 -12.74 2.70 -2.87
N GLU A 171 -12.57 2.09 -4.03
CA GLU A 171 -11.35 2.25 -4.85
C GLU A 171 -11.12 3.66 -5.41
N HIS A 172 -12.15 4.52 -5.45
CA HIS A 172 -11.97 5.92 -5.82
C HIS A 172 -10.99 6.64 -4.89
N ALA A 173 -11.04 6.36 -3.58
CA ALA A 173 -10.08 6.93 -2.63
C ALA A 173 -8.63 6.48 -2.91
N HIS A 174 -8.44 5.27 -3.46
CA HIS A 174 -7.13 4.77 -3.88
C HIS A 174 -6.61 5.53 -5.10
N LEU A 175 -7.47 5.81 -6.09
CA LEU A 175 -7.13 6.56 -7.29
C LEU A 175 -6.80 8.02 -6.96
N ASP A 176 -7.61 8.67 -6.12
CA ASP A 176 -7.37 10.04 -5.67
C ASP A 176 -6.04 10.14 -4.90
N ALA A 177 -5.74 9.17 -4.04
CA ALA A 177 -4.48 9.09 -3.32
C ALA A 177 -3.28 8.90 -4.26
N ALA A 178 -3.43 8.09 -5.32
CA ALA A 178 -2.38 7.91 -6.33
C ALA A 178 -2.05 9.22 -7.05
N VAL A 179 -3.06 9.96 -7.46
CA VAL A 179 -2.88 11.28 -8.11
C VAL A 179 -2.29 12.30 -7.11
N ALA A 180 -2.78 12.32 -5.87
CA ALA A 180 -2.23 13.18 -4.82
C ALA A 180 -0.76 12.88 -4.54
N PHE A 181 -0.35 11.60 -4.56
CA PHE A 181 1.03 11.20 -4.42
C PHE A 181 1.92 11.71 -5.57
N LEU A 182 1.45 11.61 -6.82
CA LEU A 182 2.17 12.16 -7.98
C LEU A 182 2.33 13.69 -7.89
N ALA A 183 1.29 14.38 -7.44
CA ALA A 183 1.32 15.83 -7.27
C ALA A 183 2.29 16.26 -6.17
N ALA A 184 2.24 15.61 -5.02
CA ALA A 184 3.06 15.96 -3.85
C ALA A 184 4.54 15.64 -4.01
N ASN A 185 4.89 14.76 -4.95
CA ASN A 185 6.28 14.43 -5.28
C ASN A 185 6.79 15.12 -6.58
N ASP A 186 6.08 16.14 -7.06
CA ASP A 186 6.43 16.95 -8.24
C ASP A 186 6.57 16.14 -9.55
N VAL A 187 5.97 14.94 -9.63
CA VAL A 187 6.04 14.10 -10.84
C VAL A 187 4.75 14.09 -11.66
N LEU A 188 3.74 14.85 -11.26
CA LEU A 188 2.51 15.00 -12.04
C LEU A 188 2.78 15.56 -13.44
N GLY A 189 3.66 16.55 -13.54
CA GLY A 189 4.13 17.09 -14.81
C GLY A 189 4.86 16.07 -15.68
N ALA A 190 5.67 15.20 -15.08
CA ALA A 190 6.34 14.10 -15.77
C ALA A 190 5.33 13.08 -16.30
N ALA A 191 4.31 12.72 -15.49
CA ALA A 191 3.24 11.81 -15.90
C ALA A 191 2.43 12.38 -17.08
N ARG A 192 2.13 13.68 -17.08
CA ARG A 192 1.46 14.38 -18.19
C ARG A 192 2.26 14.33 -19.50
N ARG A 193 3.59 14.33 -19.42
CA ARG A 193 4.49 14.26 -20.58
C ARG A 193 4.89 12.83 -20.96
N GLY A 194 4.37 11.81 -20.27
CA GLY A 194 4.72 10.40 -20.51
C GLY A 194 6.17 10.04 -20.13
N GLN A 195 6.78 10.77 -19.20
CA GLN A 195 8.15 10.53 -18.70
C GLN A 195 8.13 9.40 -17.64
N TRP A 196 7.72 8.21 -18.08
CA TRP A 196 7.37 7.11 -17.17
C TRP A 196 8.54 6.58 -16.35
N GLU A 197 9.76 6.60 -16.87
CA GLU A 197 10.94 6.17 -16.10
C GLU A 197 11.12 7.03 -14.84
N HIS A 198 10.95 8.34 -14.97
CA HIS A 198 11.02 9.27 -13.84
C HIS A 198 9.88 9.03 -12.84
N VAL A 199 8.65 8.86 -13.33
CA VAL A 199 7.48 8.57 -12.48
C VAL A 199 7.68 7.27 -11.72
N ILE A 200 8.11 6.20 -12.40
CA ILE A 200 8.37 4.88 -11.77
C ILE A 200 9.50 4.97 -10.75
N THR A 201 10.54 5.76 -11.01
CA THR A 201 11.65 5.94 -10.07
C THR A 201 11.18 6.56 -8.76
N VAL A 202 10.28 7.55 -8.84
CA VAL A 202 9.70 8.19 -7.64
C VAL A 202 8.70 7.27 -6.95
N TRP A 203 7.90 6.53 -7.73
CA TRP A 203 6.86 5.64 -7.20
C TRP A 203 7.45 4.44 -6.44
N ASN A 204 8.37 3.70 -7.08
CA ASN A 204 8.92 2.44 -6.56
C ASN A 204 10.30 2.59 -5.91
N GLY A 205 10.91 3.78 -5.98
CA GLY A 205 12.29 3.99 -5.60
C GLY A 205 13.28 3.46 -6.66
N PRO A 206 14.60 3.73 -6.49
CA PRO A 206 15.60 3.48 -7.54
C PRO A 206 15.97 1.99 -7.71
N GLY A 207 15.56 1.10 -6.81
CA GLY A 207 16.09 -0.26 -6.74
C GLY A 207 15.69 -1.20 -7.88
N GLN A 208 14.54 -1.01 -8.51
CA GLN A 208 14.01 -1.94 -9.53
C GLN A 208 13.36 -1.22 -10.73
N VAL A 209 13.79 0.00 -11.03
CA VAL A 209 13.18 0.88 -12.05
C VAL A 209 13.02 0.17 -13.39
N LYS A 210 14.06 -0.48 -13.91
CA LYS A 210 14.01 -1.16 -15.22
C LYS A 210 12.94 -2.26 -15.28
N LEU A 211 12.79 -3.03 -14.20
CA LEU A 211 11.79 -4.11 -14.12
C LEU A 211 10.37 -3.55 -14.10
N TYR A 212 10.13 -2.56 -13.24
CA TYR A 212 8.81 -1.94 -13.11
C TYR A 212 8.43 -1.13 -14.35
N LEU A 213 9.37 -0.40 -14.95
CA LEU A 213 9.15 0.34 -16.20
C LEU A 213 8.74 -0.60 -17.35
N ARG A 214 9.42 -1.76 -17.50
CA ARG A 214 9.05 -2.74 -18.52
C ARG A 214 7.62 -3.23 -18.29
N LYS A 215 7.29 -3.69 -17.08
CA LYS A 215 5.93 -4.17 -16.74
C LYS A 215 4.89 -3.09 -17.01
N PHE A 216 5.18 -1.85 -16.61
CA PHE A 216 4.28 -0.73 -16.82
C PHE A 216 4.04 -0.46 -18.31
N LEU A 217 5.09 -0.41 -19.13
CA LEU A 217 4.97 -0.14 -20.57
C LEU A 217 4.21 -1.25 -21.30
N GLU A 218 4.40 -2.52 -20.91
CA GLU A 218 3.63 -3.65 -21.42
C GLU A 218 2.13 -3.47 -21.09
N ARG A 219 1.77 -3.17 -19.85
CA ARG A 219 0.39 -2.92 -19.44
C ARG A 219 -0.20 -1.66 -20.07
N LEU A 220 0.59 -0.58 -20.17
CA LEU A 220 0.17 0.64 -20.83
C LEU A 220 -0.21 0.38 -22.29
N ALA A 221 0.58 -0.40 -23.01
CA ALA A 221 0.28 -0.76 -24.40
C ALA A 221 -1.03 -1.56 -24.54
N GLU A 222 -1.29 -2.50 -23.60
CA GLU A 222 -2.55 -3.26 -23.54
C GLU A 222 -3.73 -2.33 -23.23
N ARG A 223 -3.58 -1.45 -22.21
CA ARG A 223 -4.66 -0.53 -21.82
C ARG A 223 -4.99 0.50 -22.91
N ARG A 224 -3.99 1.02 -23.62
CA ARG A 224 -4.21 1.92 -24.76
C ARG A 224 -5.15 1.31 -25.81
N LYS A 225 -5.02 0.02 -26.12
CA LYS A 225 -5.93 -0.68 -27.02
C LYS A 225 -7.37 -0.73 -26.48
N ALA A 226 -7.52 -0.88 -25.17
CA ALA A 226 -8.85 -0.91 -24.54
C ALA A 226 -9.49 0.49 -24.43
N TYR A 227 -8.69 1.57 -24.50
CA TYR A 227 -9.17 2.95 -24.45
C TYR A 227 -9.36 3.58 -25.84
N ALA A 228 -8.88 2.93 -26.91
CA ALA A 228 -9.09 3.36 -28.30
C ALA A 228 -10.53 3.12 -28.74
#